data_7fa7636a8926843d8132f3db2a59ce71
#
_entry.id   7fa7636a8926843d8132f3db2a59ce71
#
_cell.length_a   1.000
_cell.length_b   1.000
_cell.length_c   1.000
_cell.angle_alpha   90.00
_cell.angle_beta   90.00
_cell.angle_gamma   90.00
#
_symmetry.space_group_name_H-M   'P 1'
#
loop_
_entity.id
_entity.type
_entity.pdbx_description
1 polymer ?
#
loop_
_entity_poly.entity_id
_entity_poly.type
_entity_poly.pdbx_seq_one_letter_code
_entity_poly.pdbx_strand_id
1 'polypeptide(L)'
;DGYRGVSGAEQAVPSIAVLFSFLAVQNIIDSFFNERSWGTWQRLEASPLSRPTVLTGKALVAYIIQSAQILVVLSLGAIIFGFDPKGSLLALVATLLSFSAVLAALGVAIALWTHSRDTALSLSNIVGMLAAGIGGAFCTVSSFPDWAQDAARVSPAYWAIDAIHKVSLDGQGFADIWPSLAVLWGFFAAIAALALVQFRYRQE
;
A
#
# COMPACT_ATOMS: atom_id res chain seq x y z
N ASP A 1 -26.89 10.46 -3.85
CA ASP A 1 -27.56 10.96 -2.64
C ASP A 1 -27.05 10.33 -1.30
N GLY A 2 -25.91 9.61 -1.31
CA GLY A 2 -25.50 8.73 -0.19
C GLY A 2 -24.64 9.35 0.91
N TYR A 3 -24.16 10.58 0.82
CA TYR A 3 -23.18 11.11 1.80
C TYR A 3 -23.62 12.36 2.58
N ARG A 4 -24.92 12.64 2.65
CA ARG A 4 -25.45 13.72 3.50
C ARG A 4 -25.53 13.25 4.96
N GLY A 5 -24.44 13.37 5.70
CA GLY A 5 -24.37 13.02 7.14
C GLY A 5 -23.04 12.41 7.59
N VAL A 6 -22.11 12.19 6.69
CA VAL A 6 -20.78 11.69 7.01
C VAL A 6 -19.94 12.85 7.55
N SER A 7 -19.36 12.69 8.74
CA SER A 7 -18.44 13.70 9.28
C SER A 7 -17.20 13.78 8.36
N GLY A 8 -16.67 14.99 8.18
CA GLY A 8 -15.46 15.17 7.37
C GLY A 8 -14.29 14.28 7.83
N ALA A 9 -14.26 13.90 9.11
CA ALA A 9 -13.29 12.99 9.69
C ALA A 9 -13.44 11.55 9.19
N GLU A 10 -14.67 11.05 9.07
CA GLU A 10 -14.96 9.69 8.60
C GLU A 10 -14.49 9.47 7.16
N GLN A 11 -14.40 10.52 6.36
CA GLN A 11 -13.90 10.47 5.00
C GLN A 11 -12.41 10.77 4.90
N ALA A 12 -11.92 11.75 5.66
CA ALA A 12 -10.53 12.22 5.57
C ALA A 12 -9.54 11.21 6.18
N VAL A 13 -9.89 10.58 7.31
CA VAL A 13 -8.96 9.67 8.02
C VAL A 13 -8.52 8.48 7.16
N PRO A 14 -9.41 7.72 6.49
CA PRO A 14 -9.01 6.64 5.58
C PRO A 14 -8.15 7.14 4.42
N SER A 15 -8.55 8.24 3.81
CA SER A 15 -7.85 8.82 2.65
C SER A 15 -6.44 9.26 3.00
N ILE A 16 -6.26 9.94 4.15
CA ILE A 16 -4.96 10.35 4.66
C ILE A 16 -4.12 9.13 5.03
N ALA A 17 -4.70 8.11 5.67
CA ALA A 17 -3.98 6.89 6.03
C ALA A 17 -3.43 6.18 4.78
N VAL A 18 -4.22 6.08 3.71
CA VAL A 18 -3.79 5.50 2.43
C VAL A 18 -2.69 6.34 1.79
N LEU A 19 -2.82 7.68 1.76
CA LEU A 19 -1.80 8.59 1.22
C LEU A 19 -0.47 8.44 1.94
N PHE A 20 -0.46 8.51 3.28
CA PHE A 20 0.76 8.36 4.07
C PHE A 20 1.38 6.97 3.94
N SER A 21 0.57 5.95 3.71
CA SER A 21 1.06 4.60 3.46
C SER A 21 1.85 4.49 2.14
N PHE A 22 1.46 5.22 1.10
CA PHE A 22 2.27 5.33 -0.12
C PHE A 22 3.58 6.05 0.12
N LEU A 23 3.57 7.15 0.89
CA LEU A 23 4.80 7.87 1.21
C LEU A 23 5.77 7.01 2.03
N ALA A 24 5.26 6.11 2.84
CA ALA A 24 6.06 5.19 3.63
C ALA A 24 6.79 4.11 2.84
N VAL A 25 6.39 3.86 1.59
CA VAL A 25 7.12 2.96 0.67
C VAL A 25 8.59 3.36 0.53
N GLN A 26 8.90 4.64 0.71
CA GLN A 26 10.28 5.13 0.72
C GLN A 26 11.17 4.45 1.77
N ASN A 27 10.63 4.13 2.95
CA ASN A 27 11.37 3.44 4.01
C ASN A 27 11.83 2.04 3.56
N ILE A 28 11.02 1.37 2.75
CA ILE A 28 11.34 0.06 2.16
C ILE A 28 12.50 0.22 1.18
N ILE A 29 12.41 1.21 0.30
CA ILE A 29 13.44 1.52 -0.69
C ILE A 29 14.75 1.88 0.00
N ASP A 30 14.70 2.74 1.00
CA ASP A 30 15.88 3.14 1.78
C ASP A 30 16.56 1.95 2.45
N SER A 31 15.81 1.01 3.00
CA SER A 31 16.35 -0.21 3.57
C SER A 31 17.19 -1.01 2.56
N PHE A 32 16.73 -1.12 1.31
CA PHE A 32 17.48 -1.82 0.25
C PHE A 32 18.77 -1.11 -0.14
N PHE A 33 18.75 0.21 -0.28
CA PHE A 33 19.91 0.98 -0.71
C PHE A 33 20.93 1.20 0.42
N ASN A 34 20.48 1.40 1.65
CA ASN A 34 21.37 1.57 2.81
C ASN A 34 22.22 0.32 3.08
N GLU A 35 21.65 -0.86 2.94
CA GLU A 35 22.44 -2.10 3.09
C GLU A 35 23.53 -2.26 2.04
N ARG A 36 23.31 -1.72 0.82
CA ARG A 36 24.36 -1.68 -0.20
C ARG A 36 25.46 -0.70 0.17
N SER A 37 25.10 0.49 0.70
CA SER A 37 26.06 1.52 1.09
C SER A 37 26.91 1.14 2.32
N TRP A 38 26.34 0.37 3.25
CA TRP A 38 27.03 -0.07 4.47
C TRP A 38 27.85 -1.35 4.29
N GLY A 39 27.91 -1.92 3.07
CA GLY A 39 28.68 -3.14 2.79
C GLY A 39 28.08 -4.42 3.39
N THR A 40 26.90 -4.34 4.01
CA THR A 40 26.21 -5.51 4.56
C THR A 40 25.70 -6.45 3.47
N TRP A 41 25.46 -5.92 2.28
CA TRP A 41 25.10 -6.72 1.11
C TRP A 41 26.17 -7.75 0.74
N GLN A 42 27.45 -7.39 0.77
CA GLN A 42 28.58 -8.28 0.49
C GLN A 42 28.67 -9.42 1.52
N ARG A 43 28.35 -9.11 2.78
CA ARG A 43 28.29 -10.12 3.85
C ARG A 43 27.13 -11.11 3.66
N LEU A 44 25.99 -10.63 3.15
CA LEU A 44 24.84 -11.46 2.80
C LEU A 44 25.16 -12.37 1.60
N GLU A 45 25.88 -11.88 0.61
CA GLU A 45 26.32 -12.68 -0.55
C GLU A 45 27.35 -13.77 -0.15
N ALA A 46 28.16 -13.51 0.86
CA ALA A 46 29.10 -14.48 1.42
C ALA A 46 28.45 -15.52 2.35
N SER A 47 27.18 -15.33 2.71
CA SER A 47 26.44 -16.26 3.56
C SER A 47 25.92 -17.47 2.76
N PRO A 48 25.68 -18.64 3.39
CA PRO A 48 25.12 -19.80 2.71
C PRO A 48 23.65 -19.66 2.33
N LEU A 49 23.05 -18.47 2.50
CA LEU A 49 21.66 -18.21 2.19
C LEU A 49 21.44 -18.03 0.68
N SER A 50 20.40 -18.64 0.16
CA SER A 50 20.01 -18.40 -1.23
C SER A 50 19.50 -16.98 -1.42
N ARG A 51 19.80 -16.36 -2.57
CA ARG A 51 19.32 -15.01 -2.91
C ARG A 51 17.80 -14.84 -2.80
N PRO A 52 16.95 -15.81 -3.25
CA PRO A 52 15.52 -15.75 -3.03
C PRO A 52 15.11 -15.69 -1.55
N THR A 53 15.82 -16.43 -0.68
CA THR A 53 15.58 -16.41 0.77
C THR A 53 15.82 -15.03 1.36
N VAL A 54 16.88 -14.36 0.93
CA VAL A 54 17.18 -12.98 1.36
C VAL A 54 16.10 -12.02 0.88
N LEU A 55 15.65 -12.14 -0.38
CA LEU A 55 14.60 -11.27 -0.92
C LEU A 55 13.26 -11.48 -0.22
N THR A 56 12.86 -12.73 0.02
CA THR A 56 11.61 -13.02 0.75
C THR A 56 11.66 -12.53 2.19
N GLY A 57 12.80 -12.67 2.87
CA GLY A 57 13.01 -12.13 4.20
C GLY A 57 12.82 -10.61 4.24
N LYS A 58 13.42 -9.88 3.29
CA LYS A 58 13.26 -8.43 3.15
C LYS A 58 11.82 -8.02 2.84
N ALA A 59 11.17 -8.72 1.92
CA ALA A 59 9.77 -8.46 1.58
C ALA A 59 8.85 -8.67 2.78
N LEU A 60 9.12 -9.69 3.61
CA LEU A 60 8.37 -9.95 4.84
C LEU A 60 8.56 -8.82 5.86
N VAL A 61 9.79 -8.38 6.10
CA VAL A 61 10.07 -7.24 6.99
C VAL A 61 9.39 -5.97 6.48
N ALA A 62 9.49 -5.69 5.18
CA ALA A 62 8.82 -4.57 4.54
C ALA A 62 7.29 -4.63 4.76
N TYR A 63 6.68 -5.79 4.59
CA TYR A 63 5.26 -6.01 4.83
C TYR A 63 4.87 -5.77 6.29
N ILE A 64 5.65 -6.26 7.25
CA ILE A 64 5.38 -6.07 8.69
C ILE A 64 5.45 -4.59 9.05
N ILE A 65 6.49 -3.88 8.60
CA ILE A 65 6.65 -2.44 8.88
C ILE A 65 5.50 -1.65 8.27
N GLN A 66 5.15 -1.92 7.01
CA GLN A 66 4.06 -1.24 6.31
C GLN A 66 2.71 -1.50 6.99
N SER A 67 2.46 -2.74 7.42
CA SER A 67 1.25 -3.11 8.15
C SER A 67 1.17 -2.42 9.51
N ALA A 68 2.25 -2.42 10.27
CA ALA A 68 2.29 -1.73 11.55
C ALA A 68 2.03 -0.22 11.38
N GLN A 69 2.62 0.40 10.38
CA GLN A 69 2.47 1.82 10.11
C GLN A 69 1.03 2.21 9.78
N ILE A 70 0.36 1.52 8.85
CA ILE A 70 -1.02 1.87 8.48
C ILE A 70 -1.98 1.64 9.63
N LEU A 71 -1.77 0.59 10.43
CA LEU A 71 -2.55 0.32 11.64
C LEU A 71 -2.38 1.44 12.67
N VAL A 72 -1.15 1.90 12.90
CA VAL A 72 -0.87 3.02 13.82
C VAL A 72 -1.52 4.31 13.32
N VAL A 73 -1.35 4.65 12.04
CA VAL A 73 -1.92 5.88 11.46
C VAL A 73 -3.44 5.88 11.56
N LEU A 74 -4.10 4.76 11.22
CA LEU A 74 -5.55 4.67 11.32
C LEU A 74 -6.03 4.69 12.77
N SER A 75 -5.34 4.01 13.69
CA SER A 75 -5.66 4.02 15.12
C SER A 75 -5.53 5.41 15.72
N LEU A 76 -4.46 6.15 15.38
CA LEU A 76 -4.30 7.54 15.80
C LEU A 76 -5.38 8.44 15.21
N GLY A 77 -5.73 8.22 13.94
CA GLY A 77 -6.85 8.91 13.30
C GLY A 77 -8.18 8.66 14.01
N ALA A 78 -8.42 7.42 14.44
CA ALA A 78 -9.61 7.06 15.22
C ALA A 78 -9.63 7.79 16.58
N ILE A 79 -8.53 7.82 17.30
CA ILE A 79 -8.45 8.46 18.63
C ILE A 79 -8.55 9.98 18.52
N ILE A 80 -7.85 10.61 17.58
CA ILE A 80 -7.74 12.08 17.50
C ILE A 80 -8.98 12.70 16.85
N PHE A 81 -9.52 12.06 15.81
CA PHE A 81 -10.62 12.62 15.01
C PHE A 81 -11.97 11.94 15.29
N GLY A 82 -12.01 10.97 16.22
CA GLY A 82 -13.26 10.25 16.54
C GLY A 82 -13.76 9.37 15.42
N PHE A 83 -12.84 8.84 14.59
CA PHE A 83 -13.20 7.88 13.55
C PHE A 83 -13.59 6.55 14.21
N ASP A 84 -14.88 6.21 14.14
CA ASP A 84 -15.43 4.99 14.73
C ASP A 84 -15.93 4.07 13.59
N PRO A 85 -15.23 2.95 13.32
CA PRO A 85 -15.67 2.00 12.32
C PRO A 85 -16.91 1.25 12.81
N LYS A 86 -18.06 1.52 12.18
CA LYS A 86 -19.36 0.92 12.53
C LYS A 86 -19.47 -0.57 12.17
N GLY A 87 -18.56 -1.05 11.31
CA GLY A 87 -18.55 -2.42 10.81
C GLY A 87 -17.56 -3.35 11.50
N SER A 88 -17.25 -4.44 10.84
CA SER A 88 -16.35 -5.47 11.37
C SER A 88 -14.90 -5.00 11.44
N LEU A 89 -14.34 -4.88 12.64
CA LEU A 89 -12.92 -4.57 12.85
C LEU A 89 -11.99 -5.56 12.11
N LEU A 90 -12.39 -6.83 12.06
CA LEU A 90 -11.63 -7.87 11.35
C LEU A 90 -11.59 -7.60 9.84
N ALA A 91 -12.69 -7.13 9.25
CA ALA A 91 -12.76 -6.74 7.84
C ALA A 91 -11.87 -5.52 7.56
N LEU A 92 -11.87 -4.54 8.47
CA LEU A 92 -11.00 -3.37 8.38
C LEU A 92 -9.51 -3.77 8.41
N VAL A 93 -9.11 -4.56 9.40
CA VAL A 93 -7.73 -5.05 9.53
C VAL A 93 -7.32 -5.87 8.30
N ALA A 94 -8.19 -6.75 7.79
CA ALA A 94 -7.91 -7.53 6.58
C ALA A 94 -7.66 -6.62 5.37
N THR A 95 -8.43 -5.53 5.22
CA THR A 95 -8.22 -4.54 4.15
C THR A 95 -6.87 -3.86 4.28
N LEU A 96 -6.51 -3.39 5.49
CA LEU A 96 -5.24 -2.72 5.74
C LEU A 96 -4.05 -3.64 5.49
N LEU A 97 -4.12 -4.89 5.92
CA LEU A 97 -3.08 -5.88 5.67
C LEU A 97 -2.95 -6.23 4.19
N SER A 98 -4.06 -6.36 3.46
CA SER A 98 -4.05 -6.61 2.01
C SER A 98 -3.43 -5.44 1.26
N PHE A 99 -3.78 -4.22 1.62
CA PHE A 99 -3.19 -3.02 1.02
C PHE A 99 -1.70 -2.88 1.34
N SER A 100 -1.30 -3.19 2.57
CA SER A 100 0.12 -3.21 2.97
C SER A 100 0.95 -4.20 2.15
N ALA A 101 0.39 -5.35 1.79
CA ALA A 101 1.05 -6.32 0.92
C ALA A 101 1.32 -5.74 -0.48
N VAL A 102 0.35 -5.02 -1.05
CA VAL A 102 0.53 -4.31 -2.34
C VAL A 102 1.67 -3.30 -2.26
N LEU A 103 1.68 -2.47 -1.21
CA LEU A 103 2.69 -1.43 -1.03
C LEU A 103 4.09 -2.01 -0.75
N ALA A 104 4.17 -3.09 0.02
CA ALA A 104 5.44 -3.78 0.25
C ALA A 104 6.00 -4.35 -1.06
N ALA A 105 5.15 -5.00 -1.87
CA ALA A 105 5.55 -5.50 -3.19
C ALA A 105 5.98 -4.35 -4.12
N LEU A 106 5.28 -3.21 -4.09
CA LEU A 106 5.61 -2.02 -4.87
C LEU A 106 7.00 -1.47 -4.50
N GLY A 107 7.27 -1.31 -3.20
CA GLY A 107 8.56 -0.84 -2.72
C GLY A 107 9.72 -1.76 -3.12
N VAL A 108 9.54 -3.07 -2.97
CA VAL A 108 10.51 -4.07 -3.41
C VAL A 108 10.71 -4.02 -4.92
N ALA A 109 9.63 -3.94 -5.70
CA ALA A 109 9.71 -3.84 -7.15
C ALA A 109 10.50 -2.61 -7.59
N ILE A 110 10.18 -1.42 -7.07
CA ILE A 110 10.90 -0.18 -7.39
C ILE A 110 12.39 -0.29 -7.03
N ALA A 111 12.72 -0.85 -5.85
CA ALA A 111 14.10 -1.03 -5.41
C ALA A 111 14.91 -2.00 -6.31
N LEU A 112 14.24 -3.00 -6.89
CA LEU A 112 14.86 -3.94 -7.84
C LEU A 112 15.01 -3.35 -9.25
N TRP A 113 14.10 -2.49 -9.69
CA TRP A 113 14.13 -1.91 -11.05
C TRP A 113 15.05 -0.70 -11.18
N THR A 114 15.32 -0.02 -10.08
CA THR A 114 16.15 1.19 -10.08
C THR A 114 17.60 0.91 -9.73
N HIS A 115 18.50 1.76 -10.23
CA HIS A 115 19.94 1.63 -10.00
C HIS A 115 20.45 2.63 -8.97
N SER A 116 19.72 3.71 -8.71
CA SER A 116 20.08 4.72 -7.71
C SER A 116 18.96 4.94 -6.71
N ARG A 117 19.35 5.28 -5.48
CA ARG A 117 18.43 5.61 -4.39
C ARG A 117 17.50 6.76 -4.77
N ASP A 118 18.07 7.83 -5.31
CA ASP A 118 17.33 9.05 -5.62
C ASP A 118 16.31 8.83 -6.74
N THR A 119 16.65 8.01 -7.74
CA THR A 119 15.70 7.61 -8.79
C THR A 119 14.57 6.76 -8.20
N ALA A 120 14.89 5.84 -7.28
CA ALA A 120 13.89 4.99 -6.63
C ALA A 120 12.91 5.80 -5.79
N LEU A 121 13.42 6.73 -4.99
CA LEU A 121 12.61 7.62 -4.15
C LEU A 121 11.72 8.54 -5.00
N SER A 122 12.28 9.14 -6.05
CA SER A 122 11.52 9.99 -6.98
C SER A 122 10.41 9.21 -7.67
N LEU A 123 10.71 8.01 -8.17
CA LEU A 123 9.72 7.14 -8.81
C LEU A 123 8.62 6.72 -7.83
N SER A 124 9.00 6.35 -6.60
CA SER A 124 8.04 6.00 -5.55
C SER A 124 7.09 7.15 -5.23
N ASN A 125 7.61 8.38 -5.14
CA ASN A 125 6.80 9.56 -4.92
C ASN A 125 5.80 9.81 -6.05
N ILE A 126 6.27 9.77 -7.30
CA ILE A 126 5.42 10.00 -8.47
C ILE A 126 4.33 8.93 -8.53
N VAL A 127 4.70 7.66 -8.46
CA VAL A 127 3.75 6.54 -8.51
C VAL A 127 2.77 6.59 -7.33
N GLY A 128 3.28 6.86 -6.12
CA GLY A 128 2.46 6.94 -4.92
C GLY A 128 1.46 8.09 -4.96
N MET A 129 1.91 9.30 -5.34
CA MET A 129 1.02 10.46 -5.44
C MET A 129 -0.03 10.30 -6.54
N LEU A 130 0.36 9.76 -7.70
CA LEU A 130 -0.59 9.49 -8.79
C LEU A 130 -1.59 8.41 -8.38
N ALA A 131 -1.13 7.29 -7.81
CA ALA A 131 -2.01 6.23 -7.37
C ALA A 131 -2.98 6.69 -6.27
N ALA A 132 -2.49 7.45 -5.27
CA ALA A 132 -3.32 8.00 -4.21
C ALA A 132 -4.31 9.05 -4.75
N GLY A 133 -3.85 9.95 -5.63
CA GLY A 133 -4.67 11.01 -6.21
C GLY A 133 -5.79 10.47 -7.08
N ILE A 134 -5.47 9.59 -8.01
CA ILE A 134 -6.46 8.93 -8.88
C ILE A 134 -7.40 8.03 -8.06
N GLY A 135 -6.86 7.37 -7.02
CA GLY A 135 -7.63 6.49 -6.15
C GLY A 135 -8.57 7.18 -5.16
N GLY A 136 -8.59 8.54 -5.14
CA GLY A 136 -9.55 9.29 -4.32
C GLY A 136 -9.02 9.71 -2.95
N ALA A 137 -7.70 9.68 -2.71
CA ALA A 137 -7.14 10.10 -1.43
C ALA A 137 -7.18 11.62 -1.20
N PHE A 138 -7.22 12.44 -2.26
CA PHE A 138 -7.31 13.90 -2.14
C PHE A 138 -8.75 14.43 -2.17
N CYS A 139 -9.62 13.78 -2.93
CA CYS A 139 -11.03 14.12 -3.00
C CYS A 139 -11.84 12.86 -3.33
N THR A 140 -13.11 12.84 -2.95
CA THR A 140 -14.00 11.70 -3.23
C THR A 140 -14.10 11.40 -4.71
N VAL A 141 -13.97 10.12 -5.07
CA VAL A 141 -14.10 9.68 -6.46
C VAL A 141 -15.44 10.03 -7.06
N SER A 142 -16.51 10.13 -6.25
CA SER A 142 -17.84 10.59 -6.70
C SER A 142 -17.87 12.05 -7.21
N SER A 143 -16.85 12.84 -6.89
CA SER A 143 -16.71 14.22 -7.39
C SER A 143 -16.00 14.28 -8.75
N PHE A 144 -15.49 13.17 -9.23
CA PHE A 144 -14.80 13.09 -10.52
C PHE A 144 -15.80 13.00 -11.68
N PRO A 145 -15.42 13.47 -12.88
CA PRO A 145 -16.14 13.14 -14.11
C PRO A 145 -16.21 11.62 -14.34
N ASP A 146 -17.22 11.13 -15.04
CA ASP A 146 -17.48 9.69 -15.22
C ASP A 146 -16.24 8.90 -15.73
N TRP A 147 -15.52 9.46 -16.72
CA TRP A 147 -14.31 8.84 -17.23
C TRP A 147 -13.20 8.71 -16.18
N ALA A 148 -13.10 9.64 -15.24
CA ALA A 148 -12.09 9.63 -14.18
C ALA A 148 -12.47 8.68 -13.03
N GLN A 149 -13.77 8.45 -12.81
CA GLN A 149 -14.25 7.43 -11.87
C GLN A 149 -13.87 6.03 -12.34
N ASP A 150 -13.96 5.75 -13.63
CA ASP A 150 -13.50 4.47 -14.20
C ASP A 150 -11.97 4.33 -14.12
N ALA A 151 -11.24 5.41 -14.37
CA ALA A 151 -9.79 5.43 -14.23
C ALA A 151 -9.34 5.20 -12.77
N ALA A 152 -10.12 5.64 -11.77
CA ALA A 152 -9.80 5.43 -10.37
C ALA A 152 -9.68 3.94 -10.00
N ARG A 153 -10.46 3.09 -10.64
CA ARG A 153 -10.45 1.62 -10.42
C ARG A 153 -9.13 0.95 -10.79
N VAL A 154 -8.29 1.61 -11.59
CA VAL A 154 -6.94 1.12 -11.94
C VAL A 154 -5.97 1.31 -10.76
N SER A 155 -6.32 2.13 -9.78
CA SER A 155 -5.48 2.37 -8.60
C SER A 155 -5.80 1.42 -7.45
N PRO A 156 -4.78 0.79 -6.81
CA PRO A 156 -5.00 0.03 -5.58
C PRO A 156 -5.50 0.88 -4.42
N ALA A 157 -5.24 2.20 -4.43
CA ALA A 157 -5.76 3.14 -3.44
C ALA A 157 -7.28 3.21 -3.44
N TYR A 158 -7.90 3.20 -4.63
CA TYR A 158 -9.36 3.20 -4.77
C TYR A 158 -10.00 2.03 -4.02
N TRP A 159 -9.49 0.82 -4.24
CA TRP A 159 -10.04 -0.39 -3.63
C TRP A 159 -9.80 -0.45 -2.11
N ALA A 160 -8.68 0.10 -1.64
CA ALA A 160 -8.41 0.22 -0.21
C ALA A 160 -9.38 1.22 0.45
N ILE A 161 -9.55 2.42 -0.12
CA ILE A 161 -10.46 3.45 0.39
C ILE A 161 -11.91 2.98 0.32
N ASP A 162 -12.34 2.38 -0.79
CA ASP A 162 -13.67 1.81 -0.97
C ASP A 162 -14.00 0.76 0.10
N ALA A 163 -13.07 -0.20 0.32
CA ALA A 163 -13.26 -1.21 1.34
C ALA A 163 -13.30 -0.63 2.76
N ILE A 164 -12.43 0.35 3.08
CA ILE A 164 -12.45 1.02 4.38
C ILE A 164 -13.78 1.78 4.57
N HIS A 165 -14.27 2.48 3.55
CA HIS A 165 -15.55 3.20 3.61
C HIS A 165 -16.73 2.24 3.80
N LYS A 166 -16.80 1.14 3.05
CA LYS A 166 -17.84 0.12 3.21
C LYS A 166 -17.90 -0.43 4.63
N VAL A 167 -16.74 -0.67 5.24
CA VAL A 167 -16.69 -1.15 6.63
C VAL A 167 -17.04 -0.04 7.61
N SER A 168 -16.45 1.15 7.46
CA SER A 168 -16.57 2.20 8.48
C SER A 168 -17.85 3.00 8.39
N LEU A 169 -18.36 3.29 7.19
CA LEU A 169 -19.55 4.11 7.00
C LEU A 169 -20.82 3.27 6.91
N ASP A 170 -20.76 2.22 6.09
CA ASP A 170 -21.94 1.39 5.79
C ASP A 170 -22.12 0.23 6.77
N GLY A 171 -21.16 0.03 7.70
CA GLY A 171 -21.21 -1.04 8.68
C GLY A 171 -21.15 -2.44 8.08
N GLN A 172 -20.62 -2.56 6.85
CA GLN A 172 -20.59 -3.82 6.11
C GLN A 172 -19.62 -4.83 6.71
N GLY A 173 -19.89 -6.10 6.44
CA GLY A 173 -19.07 -7.22 6.90
C GLY A 173 -18.00 -7.66 5.91
N PHE A 174 -17.33 -8.75 6.26
CA PHE A 174 -16.24 -9.32 5.45
C PHE A 174 -16.70 -9.77 4.05
N ALA A 175 -17.94 -10.27 3.94
CA ALA A 175 -18.48 -10.74 2.66
C ALA A 175 -18.65 -9.62 1.62
N ASP A 176 -18.92 -8.39 2.07
CA ASP A 176 -19.19 -7.27 1.18
C ASP A 176 -17.90 -6.62 0.63
N ILE A 177 -16.79 -6.75 1.35
CA ILE A 177 -15.49 -6.23 0.95
C ILE A 177 -14.66 -7.25 0.15
N TRP A 178 -15.14 -8.49 0.02
CA TRP A 178 -14.41 -9.54 -0.68
C TRP A 178 -13.97 -9.16 -2.11
N PRO A 179 -14.81 -8.50 -2.94
CA PRO A 179 -14.37 -8.07 -4.26
C PRO A 179 -13.17 -7.11 -4.22
N SER A 180 -13.20 -6.13 -3.29
CA SER A 180 -12.11 -5.17 -3.12
C SER A 180 -10.83 -5.85 -2.64
N LEU A 181 -10.93 -6.83 -1.72
CA LEU A 181 -9.79 -7.65 -1.29
C LEU A 181 -9.21 -8.47 -2.44
N ALA A 182 -10.06 -9.11 -3.24
CA ALA A 182 -9.64 -9.93 -4.38
C ALA A 182 -8.84 -9.10 -5.40
N VAL A 183 -9.27 -7.86 -5.66
CA VAL A 183 -8.56 -6.95 -6.56
C VAL A 183 -7.22 -6.52 -5.94
N LEU A 184 -7.15 -6.20 -4.65
CA LEU A 184 -5.89 -5.88 -3.97
C LEU A 184 -4.90 -7.04 -4.04
N TRP A 185 -5.34 -8.27 -3.82
CA TRP A 185 -4.49 -9.45 -3.99
C TRP A 185 -4.08 -9.69 -5.45
N GLY A 186 -4.92 -9.31 -6.42
CA GLY A 186 -4.57 -9.28 -7.85
C GLY A 186 -3.42 -8.29 -8.13
N PHE A 187 -3.50 -7.07 -7.59
CA PHE A 187 -2.42 -6.08 -7.67
C PHE A 187 -1.13 -6.59 -7.03
N PHE A 188 -1.23 -7.16 -5.84
CA PHE A 188 -0.09 -7.76 -5.16
C PHE A 188 0.58 -8.84 -6.04
N ALA A 189 -0.21 -9.77 -6.57
CA ALA A 189 0.32 -10.85 -7.41
C ALA A 189 0.99 -10.33 -8.69
N ALA A 190 0.40 -9.33 -9.35
CA ALA A 190 0.96 -8.72 -10.55
C ALA A 190 2.29 -8.02 -10.26
N ILE A 191 2.35 -7.18 -9.20
CA ILE A 191 3.56 -6.45 -8.83
C ILE A 191 4.65 -7.40 -8.34
N ALA A 192 4.29 -8.42 -7.54
CA ALA A 192 5.23 -9.43 -7.07
C ALA A 192 5.80 -10.26 -8.22
N ALA A 193 4.98 -10.61 -9.21
CA ALA A 193 5.45 -11.31 -10.42
C ALA A 193 6.45 -10.45 -11.20
N LEU A 194 6.17 -9.16 -11.39
CA LEU A 194 7.09 -8.22 -12.04
C LEU A 194 8.42 -8.10 -11.27
N ALA A 195 8.36 -8.03 -9.94
CA ALA A 195 9.55 -8.00 -9.10
C ALA A 195 10.39 -9.28 -9.23
N LEU A 196 9.75 -10.45 -9.28
CA LEU A 196 10.42 -11.74 -9.43
C LEU A 196 11.06 -11.91 -10.81
N VAL A 197 10.40 -11.44 -11.87
CA VAL A 197 10.95 -11.45 -13.24
C VAL A 197 12.23 -10.62 -13.27
N GLN A 198 12.19 -9.39 -12.77
CA GLN A 198 13.36 -8.52 -12.73
C GLN A 198 14.50 -9.10 -11.87
N PHE A 199 14.16 -9.75 -10.77
CA PHE A 199 15.14 -10.41 -9.93
C PHE A 199 15.90 -11.53 -10.67
N ARG A 200 15.20 -12.31 -11.51
CA ARG A 200 15.82 -13.36 -12.35
C ARG A 200 16.76 -12.78 -13.41
N TYR A 201 16.32 -11.71 -14.12
CA TYR A 201 17.16 -11.06 -15.14
C TYR A 201 18.46 -10.47 -14.59
N ARG A 202 18.51 -10.08 -13.33
CA ARG A 202 19.75 -9.59 -12.68
C ARG A 202 20.70 -10.71 -12.24
N GLN A 203 20.32 -11.96 -12.41
CA GLN A 203 21.15 -13.13 -12.07
C GLN A 203 21.96 -13.66 -13.25
N GLU A 204 21.57 -13.29 -14.48
CA GLU A 204 22.30 -13.54 -15.73
C GLU A 204 23.29 -12.40 -16.01
#